data_100d4a3bb4457ad767b7e312a9c34680
#
_entry.id   100d4a3bb4457ad767b7e312a9c34680
#
_cell.length_a   1.000
_cell.length_b   1.000
_cell.length_c   1.000
_cell.angle_alpha   90.00
_cell.angle_beta   90.00
_cell.angle_gamma   90.00
#
_symmetry.space_group_name_H-M   'P 1'
#
loop_
_entity.id
_entity.type
_entity.pdbx_description
1 polymer ?
#
loop_
_entity_poly.entity_id
_entity_poly.type
_entity_poly.pdbx_seq_one_letter_code
_entity_poly.pdbx_strand_id
1 'polypeptide(L)'
;AVIVKDQRVIGEGYHEKIGGLHAERNALKNCIEDPEGAEIYVTLEPCCHYGKTPPCTEALIEAGIKKVYVGNLDPNPKVAGGGIKILNDHGIETETGILEEECRQLNDIFFHYIQNDIPYTALKYAMTLDGKIATATGESKWITGEEARRHVHTLRHQYAAIMAGIGTVLADDPMLNARIEHGNDPIRVICDSNLRISEESNIVKTAREIPTIIATISEDQEKIAKLEQKGCKILKTSEQDGTVTVKEVLKQLSNMEIDSVLVEGGGILNESLI
;
A
#
# COMPACT_ATOMS: atom_id res chain seq x y z
N ALA A 1 15.98 9.51 1.05
CA ALA A 1 17.20 9.96 1.73
C ALA A 1 18.04 10.80 0.80
N VAL A 2 18.63 11.87 1.33
CA VAL A 2 19.50 12.78 0.58
C VAL A 2 20.76 13.03 1.42
N ILE A 3 21.94 12.84 0.83
CA ILE A 3 23.23 13.07 1.48
C ILE A 3 23.83 14.37 0.96
N VAL A 4 24.19 15.26 1.89
CA VAL A 4 24.70 16.60 1.61
C VAL A 4 26.09 16.77 2.22
N LYS A 5 27.04 17.26 1.44
CA LYS A 5 28.40 17.62 1.88
C LYS A 5 28.77 19.00 1.31
N ASP A 6 29.25 19.86 2.15
CA ASP A 6 29.63 21.24 1.76
C ASP A 6 28.51 21.97 0.96
N GLN A 7 27.27 21.87 1.44
CA GLN A 7 26.05 22.43 0.83
C GLN A 7 25.73 21.88 -0.57
N ARG A 8 26.29 20.76 -0.97
CA ARG A 8 26.01 20.10 -2.25
C ARG A 8 25.39 18.72 -1.99
N VAL A 9 24.38 18.34 -2.75
CA VAL A 9 23.87 16.98 -2.78
C VAL A 9 24.90 16.08 -3.43
N ILE A 10 25.36 15.05 -2.71
CA ILE A 10 26.34 14.08 -3.19
C ILE A 10 25.76 12.68 -3.38
N GLY A 11 24.58 12.38 -2.81
CA GLY A 11 23.91 11.10 -2.98
C GLY A 11 22.42 11.21 -2.68
N GLU A 12 21.62 10.47 -3.43
CA GLU A 12 20.16 10.37 -3.26
C GLU A 12 19.72 8.92 -3.38
N GLY A 13 18.69 8.56 -2.63
CA GLY A 13 18.13 7.22 -2.68
C GLY A 13 16.72 7.14 -2.10
N TYR A 14 15.96 6.18 -2.57
CA TYR A 14 14.64 5.83 -2.05
C TYR A 14 14.52 4.31 -1.93
N HIS A 15 13.53 3.85 -1.19
CA HIS A 15 13.22 2.42 -1.07
C HIS A 15 12.40 1.99 -2.29
N GLU A 16 13.01 1.25 -3.22
CA GLU A 16 12.43 0.92 -4.52
C GLU A 16 11.39 -0.21 -4.44
N LYS A 17 11.63 -1.19 -3.56
CA LYS A 17 10.76 -2.38 -3.43
C LYS A 17 10.99 -3.11 -2.12
N ILE A 18 9.96 -3.79 -1.65
CA ILE A 18 10.03 -4.64 -0.45
C ILE A 18 11.18 -5.66 -0.56
N GLY A 19 12.03 -5.70 0.48
CA GLY A 19 13.21 -6.57 0.54
C GLY A 19 14.44 -6.04 -0.18
N GLY A 20 14.31 -4.89 -0.87
CA GLY A 20 15.45 -4.14 -1.42
C GLY A 20 16.14 -3.26 -0.36
N LEU A 21 17.19 -2.56 -0.78
CA LEU A 21 17.89 -1.62 0.10
C LEU A 21 16.97 -0.47 0.49
N HIS A 22 17.09 -0.01 1.74
CA HIS A 22 16.41 1.19 2.21
C HIS A 22 17.00 2.45 1.60
N ALA A 23 16.28 3.56 1.72
CA ALA A 23 16.62 4.85 1.11
C ALA A 23 18.04 5.30 1.46
N GLU A 24 18.46 5.15 2.74
CA GLU A 24 19.77 5.55 3.22
C GLU A 24 20.90 4.76 2.55
N ARG A 25 20.75 3.44 2.44
CA ARG A 25 21.73 2.57 1.78
C ARG A 25 21.79 2.82 0.27
N ASN A 26 20.66 3.12 -0.37
CA ASN A 26 20.64 3.52 -1.76
C ASN A 26 21.31 4.89 -1.95
N ALA A 27 21.06 5.85 -1.07
CA ALA A 27 21.72 7.16 -1.11
C ALA A 27 23.24 7.03 -0.95
N LEU A 28 23.71 6.22 0.01
CA LEU A 28 25.14 5.94 0.19
C LEU A 28 25.77 5.28 -1.05
N LYS A 29 25.10 4.30 -1.63
CA LYS A 29 25.55 3.62 -2.86
C LYS A 29 25.68 4.57 -4.05
N ASN A 30 24.82 5.57 -4.12
CA ASN A 30 24.76 6.53 -5.21
C ASN A 30 25.63 7.79 -4.97
N CYS A 31 26.41 7.83 -3.89
CA CYS A 31 27.31 8.93 -3.63
C CYS A 31 28.34 9.10 -4.76
N ILE A 32 28.49 10.33 -5.21
CA ILE A 32 29.48 10.71 -6.25
C ILE A 32 30.86 11.02 -5.67
N GLU A 33 30.96 11.14 -4.35
CA GLU A 33 32.23 11.35 -3.59
C GLU A 33 32.09 10.69 -2.22
N ASP A 34 33.18 10.62 -1.46
CA ASP A 34 33.21 10.02 -0.11
C ASP A 34 32.23 10.74 0.84
N PRO A 35 31.29 10.01 1.45
CA PRO A 35 30.30 10.57 2.37
C PRO A 35 30.85 10.87 3.78
N GLU A 36 32.09 10.55 4.10
CA GLU A 36 32.68 10.86 5.42
C GLU A 36 32.57 12.35 5.76
N GLY A 37 31.98 12.64 6.93
CA GLY A 37 31.70 13.99 7.42
C GLY A 37 30.49 14.68 6.78
N ALA A 38 29.74 13.99 5.91
CA ALA A 38 28.50 14.51 5.31
C ALA A 38 27.32 14.49 6.30
N GLU A 39 26.25 15.15 5.90
CA GLU A 39 24.95 15.15 6.58
C GLU A 39 23.94 14.37 5.73
N ILE A 40 23.00 13.65 6.38
CA ILE A 40 21.93 12.94 5.69
C ILE A 40 20.56 13.39 6.17
N TYR A 41 19.63 13.54 5.25
CA TYR A 41 18.23 13.88 5.48
C TYR A 41 17.36 12.66 5.14
N VAL A 42 16.54 12.22 6.08
CA VAL A 42 15.66 11.06 5.92
C VAL A 42 14.24 11.38 6.34
N THR A 43 13.26 10.86 5.64
CA THR A 43 11.85 11.07 5.94
C THR A 43 11.36 10.27 7.16
N LEU A 44 12.06 9.16 7.48
CA LEU A 44 11.75 8.26 8.58
C LEU A 44 13.03 7.88 9.32
N GLU A 45 12.92 7.61 10.63
CA GLU A 45 14.01 7.17 11.49
C GLU A 45 14.77 5.98 10.88
N PRO A 46 16.11 6.01 10.78
CA PRO A 46 16.92 4.91 10.27
C PRO A 46 16.74 3.65 11.12
N CYS A 47 16.44 2.53 10.47
CA CYS A 47 16.21 1.27 11.15
C CYS A 47 17.48 0.77 11.89
N CYS A 48 17.25 0.15 13.07
CA CYS A 48 18.29 -0.32 13.97
C CYS A 48 18.27 -1.83 14.22
N HIS A 49 17.46 -2.59 13.49
CA HIS A 49 17.34 -4.02 13.63
C HIS A 49 17.59 -4.75 12.32
N TYR A 50 18.00 -6.00 12.39
CA TYR A 50 18.14 -6.89 11.24
C TYR A 50 16.75 -7.36 10.80
N GLY A 51 16.36 -6.99 9.60
CA GLY A 51 15.16 -7.44 8.93
C GLY A 51 15.50 -8.23 7.66
N LYS A 52 14.86 -7.88 6.55
CA LYS A 52 15.22 -8.39 5.21
C LYS A 52 16.56 -7.81 4.72
N THR A 53 16.98 -6.69 5.30
CA THR A 53 18.26 -6.00 5.04
C THR A 53 18.96 -5.68 6.37
N PRO A 54 20.31 -5.49 6.36
CA PRO A 54 21.02 -5.02 7.53
C PRO A 54 20.58 -3.60 7.95
N PRO A 55 20.72 -3.23 9.24
CA PRO A 55 20.31 -1.92 9.75
C PRO A 55 20.92 -0.74 9.00
N CYS A 56 20.12 0.32 8.78
CA CYS A 56 20.63 1.53 8.16
C CYS A 56 21.56 2.31 9.10
N THR A 57 21.35 2.24 10.41
CA THR A 57 22.25 2.85 11.41
C THR A 57 23.68 2.36 11.25
N GLU A 58 23.92 1.06 11.03
CA GLU A 58 25.26 0.52 10.80
C GLU A 58 25.90 1.13 9.57
N ALA A 59 25.17 1.21 8.44
CA ALA A 59 25.69 1.78 7.21
C ALA A 59 26.05 3.27 7.35
N LEU A 60 25.28 4.04 8.12
CA LEU A 60 25.55 5.46 8.38
C LEU A 60 26.79 5.64 9.26
N ILE A 61 26.98 4.78 10.25
CA ILE A 61 28.17 4.78 11.14
C ILE A 61 29.41 4.41 10.32
N GLU A 62 29.35 3.33 9.54
CA GLU A 62 30.46 2.87 8.69
C GLU A 62 30.86 3.92 7.64
N ALA A 63 29.90 4.67 7.12
CA ALA A 63 30.12 5.73 6.15
C ALA A 63 30.64 7.04 6.76
N GLY A 64 30.78 7.13 8.08
CA GLY A 64 31.27 8.32 8.77
C GLY A 64 30.36 9.54 8.63
N ILE A 65 29.04 9.33 8.55
CA ILE A 65 28.06 10.43 8.52
C ILE A 65 28.18 11.24 9.82
N LYS A 66 28.20 12.57 9.70
CA LYS A 66 28.37 13.50 10.81
C LYS A 66 27.05 13.80 11.52
N LYS A 67 25.98 13.97 10.76
CA LYS A 67 24.67 14.37 11.29
C LYS A 67 23.53 13.76 10.49
N VAL A 68 22.45 13.38 11.18
CA VAL A 68 21.22 12.80 10.59
C VAL A 68 20.03 13.69 10.94
N TYR A 69 19.36 14.22 9.91
CA TYR A 69 18.10 14.96 10.03
C TYR A 69 16.95 14.01 9.72
N VAL A 70 16.02 13.87 10.65
CA VAL A 70 14.94 12.90 10.60
C VAL A 70 13.58 13.62 10.56
N GLY A 71 12.76 13.31 9.57
CA GLY A 71 11.38 13.81 9.50
C GLY A 71 10.53 13.26 10.65
N ASN A 72 10.29 11.96 10.65
CA ASN A 72 9.49 11.30 11.68
C ASN A 72 10.28 10.19 12.40
N LEU A 73 9.98 10.01 13.68
CA LEU A 73 10.36 8.79 14.39
C LEU A 73 9.54 7.61 13.85
N ASP A 74 10.13 6.42 13.85
CA ASP A 74 9.44 5.20 13.43
C ASP A 74 8.41 4.79 14.50
N PRO A 75 7.11 4.64 14.16
CA PRO A 75 6.09 4.20 15.08
C PRO A 75 6.22 2.71 15.49
N ASN A 76 7.06 1.96 14.78
CA ASN A 76 7.28 0.54 15.06
C ASN A 76 7.99 0.38 16.41
N PRO A 77 7.40 -0.33 17.39
CA PRO A 77 8.03 -0.55 18.72
C PRO A 77 9.42 -1.19 18.67
N LYS A 78 9.77 -1.85 17.57
CA LYS A 78 11.11 -2.45 17.35
C LYS A 78 12.17 -1.41 17.00
N VAL A 79 11.77 -0.23 16.57
CA VAL A 79 12.65 0.89 16.20
C VAL A 79 12.51 2.03 17.19
N ALA A 80 11.38 2.69 17.23
CA ALA A 80 10.87 3.69 18.21
C ALA A 80 11.95 4.46 19.00
N GLY A 81 12.78 5.26 18.33
CA GLY A 81 13.89 6.00 18.94
C GLY A 81 15.18 5.18 19.12
N GLY A 82 15.16 3.88 18.81
CA GLY A 82 16.35 3.02 18.91
C GLY A 82 17.44 3.38 17.90
N GLY A 83 17.03 3.77 16.68
CA GLY A 83 17.97 4.24 15.65
C GLY A 83 18.68 5.53 16.05
N ILE A 84 17.91 6.50 16.54
CA ILE A 84 18.44 7.78 17.07
C ILE A 84 19.44 7.53 18.18
N LYS A 85 19.07 6.67 19.14
CA LYS A 85 19.96 6.35 20.27
C LYS A 85 21.28 5.73 19.81
N ILE A 86 21.25 4.74 18.92
CA ILE A 86 22.46 4.10 18.38
C ILE A 86 23.36 5.10 17.67
N LEU A 87 22.81 5.99 16.84
CA LEU A 87 23.55 7.00 16.15
C LEU A 87 24.24 7.96 17.13
N ASN A 88 23.53 8.47 18.12
CA ASN A 88 24.07 9.35 19.15
C ASN A 88 25.15 8.66 20.01
N ASP A 89 24.97 7.39 20.38
CA ASP A 89 25.95 6.60 21.14
C ASP A 89 27.29 6.43 20.36
N HIS A 90 27.24 6.56 19.01
CA HIS A 90 28.41 6.53 18.11
C HIS A 90 28.92 7.93 17.71
N GLY A 91 28.41 8.99 18.37
CA GLY A 91 28.88 10.37 18.16
C GLY A 91 28.31 11.04 16.91
N ILE A 92 27.27 10.47 16.28
CA ILE A 92 26.54 11.09 15.16
C ILE A 92 25.44 11.98 15.73
N GLU A 93 25.45 13.27 15.41
CA GLU A 93 24.39 14.17 15.81
C GLU A 93 23.05 13.81 15.13
N THR A 94 21.94 13.91 15.85
CA THR A 94 20.61 13.69 15.29
C THR A 94 19.69 14.87 15.58
N GLU A 95 18.84 15.21 14.61
CA GLU A 95 17.80 16.23 14.75
C GLU A 95 16.49 15.67 14.17
N THR A 96 15.41 15.72 14.94
CA THR A 96 14.12 15.11 14.57
C THR A 96 13.04 16.16 14.39
N GLY A 97 11.96 15.81 13.66
CA GLY A 97 10.83 16.71 13.43
C GLY A 97 11.04 17.66 12.24
N ILE A 98 11.95 17.35 11.35
CA ILE A 98 12.21 18.17 10.15
C ILE A 98 11.15 17.88 9.09
N LEU A 99 10.31 18.89 8.77
CA LEU A 99 9.16 18.74 7.89
C LEU A 99 8.27 17.55 8.30
N GLU A 100 8.00 17.45 9.62
CA GLU A 100 7.37 16.28 10.23
C GLU A 100 6.03 15.93 9.58
N GLU A 101 5.18 16.92 9.34
CA GLU A 101 3.85 16.70 8.76
C GLU A 101 3.93 16.24 7.29
N GLU A 102 4.79 16.87 6.49
CA GLU A 102 5.00 16.47 5.09
C GLU A 102 5.62 15.08 4.98
N CYS A 103 6.58 14.77 5.84
CA CYS A 103 7.17 13.42 5.92
C CYS A 103 6.16 12.38 6.38
N ARG A 104 5.24 12.73 7.29
CA ARG A 104 4.15 11.86 7.74
C ARG A 104 3.19 11.55 6.61
N GLN A 105 2.76 12.57 5.83
CA GLN A 105 1.85 12.39 4.69
C GLN A 105 2.43 11.46 3.63
N LEU A 106 3.75 11.49 3.40
CA LEU A 106 4.43 10.56 2.50
C LEU A 106 4.35 9.10 2.98
N ASN A 107 4.18 8.87 4.28
CA ASN A 107 4.23 7.55 4.91
C ASN A 107 2.89 7.16 5.57
N ASP A 108 1.77 7.81 5.24
CA ASP A 108 0.45 7.60 5.87
C ASP A 108 0.05 6.12 5.91
N ILE A 109 0.24 5.39 4.81
CA ILE A 109 -0.06 3.96 4.71
C ILE A 109 0.75 3.17 5.74
N PHE A 110 2.07 3.40 5.78
CA PHE A 110 2.98 2.72 6.70
C PHE A 110 2.64 3.02 8.17
N PHE A 111 2.45 4.30 8.51
CA PHE A 111 2.10 4.71 9.88
C PHE A 111 0.79 4.08 10.35
N HIS A 112 -0.24 4.12 9.48
CA HIS A 112 -1.53 3.51 9.80
C HIS A 112 -1.41 2.00 10.02
N TYR A 113 -0.75 1.30 9.10
CA TYR A 113 -0.62 -0.16 9.13
C TYR A 113 0.13 -0.65 10.38
N ILE A 114 1.27 -0.02 10.71
CA ILE A 114 2.08 -0.39 11.87
C ILE A 114 1.36 -0.12 13.20
N GLN A 115 0.57 0.96 13.27
CA GLN A 115 -0.12 1.35 14.51
C GLN A 115 -1.43 0.57 14.74
N ASN A 116 -2.14 0.18 13.67
CA ASN A 116 -3.49 -0.37 13.79
C ASN A 116 -3.60 -1.85 13.42
N ASP A 117 -2.57 -2.43 12.81
CA ASP A 117 -2.55 -3.84 12.36
C ASP A 117 -3.76 -4.20 11.46
N ILE A 118 -4.21 -3.20 10.68
CA ILE A 118 -5.19 -3.32 9.60
C ILE A 118 -4.73 -2.49 8.40
N PRO A 119 -5.10 -2.85 7.15
CA PRO A 119 -4.72 -2.07 5.98
C PRO A 119 -5.26 -0.65 6.02
N TYR A 120 -4.45 0.31 5.59
CA TYR A 120 -4.94 1.66 5.28
C TYR A 120 -5.98 1.56 4.17
N THR A 121 -7.22 1.98 4.45
CA THR A 121 -8.34 1.78 3.54
C THR A 121 -8.83 3.11 3.01
N ALA A 122 -8.70 3.31 1.70
CA ALA A 122 -9.21 4.49 1.00
C ALA A 122 -10.48 4.14 0.21
N LEU A 123 -11.54 4.92 0.41
CA LEU A 123 -12.77 4.83 -0.35
C LEU A 123 -12.71 5.75 -1.57
N LYS A 124 -12.81 5.18 -2.77
CA LYS A 124 -12.91 5.93 -4.02
C LYS A 124 -14.25 5.67 -4.70
N TYR A 125 -15.01 6.69 -4.94
CA TYR A 125 -16.23 6.64 -5.74
C TYR A 125 -16.34 7.84 -6.67
N ALA A 126 -17.05 7.65 -7.77
CA ALA A 126 -17.42 8.74 -8.68
C ALA A 126 -18.88 9.10 -8.41
N MET A 127 -19.15 10.38 -8.19
CA MET A 127 -20.50 10.88 -7.96
C MET A 127 -20.72 12.23 -8.63
N THR A 128 -21.97 12.55 -8.91
CA THR A 128 -22.39 13.87 -9.33
C THR A 128 -22.36 14.85 -8.16
N LEU A 129 -22.50 16.16 -8.41
CA LEU A 129 -22.51 17.17 -7.34
C LEU A 129 -23.65 16.97 -6.32
N ASP A 130 -24.74 16.33 -6.71
CA ASP A 130 -25.86 15.96 -5.84
C ASP A 130 -25.73 14.55 -5.24
N GLY A 131 -24.52 13.94 -5.32
CA GLY A 131 -24.19 12.67 -4.65
C GLY A 131 -24.70 11.41 -5.35
N LYS A 132 -25.09 11.46 -6.62
CA LYS A 132 -25.56 10.27 -7.35
C LYS A 132 -24.38 9.53 -7.98
N ILE A 133 -24.38 8.20 -7.85
CA ILE A 133 -23.36 7.29 -8.42
C ILE A 133 -23.81 6.64 -9.73
N ALA A 134 -25.07 6.73 -10.07
CA ALA A 134 -25.68 6.28 -11.33
C ALA A 134 -27.03 6.96 -11.56
N THR A 135 -27.56 6.88 -12.79
CA THR A 135 -28.94 7.23 -13.11
C THR A 135 -29.95 6.24 -12.50
N ALA A 136 -31.22 6.55 -12.53
CA ALA A 136 -32.30 5.62 -12.12
C ALA A 136 -32.32 4.33 -12.97
N THR A 137 -31.77 4.36 -14.19
CA THR A 137 -31.64 3.21 -15.08
C THR A 137 -30.33 2.44 -14.88
N GLY A 138 -29.46 2.87 -13.94
CA GLY A 138 -28.18 2.22 -13.63
C GLY A 138 -26.99 2.68 -14.49
N GLU A 139 -27.18 3.64 -15.38
CA GLU A 139 -26.09 4.19 -16.19
C GLU A 139 -25.16 5.07 -15.35
N SER A 140 -23.83 4.81 -15.40
CA SER A 140 -22.80 5.53 -14.63
C SER A 140 -21.66 6.09 -15.50
N LYS A 141 -21.66 5.85 -16.78
CA LYS A 141 -20.57 6.26 -17.70
C LYS A 141 -20.99 7.49 -18.50
N TRP A 142 -20.28 8.64 -18.41
CA TRP A 142 -19.12 8.93 -17.54
C TRP A 142 -19.47 10.09 -16.61
N ILE A 143 -19.40 9.86 -15.29
CA ILE A 143 -19.64 10.91 -14.28
C ILE A 143 -18.40 11.80 -14.16
N THR A 144 -17.20 11.24 -14.24
CA THR A 144 -15.92 11.94 -14.10
C THR A 144 -15.19 12.09 -15.41
N GLY A 145 -14.39 13.17 -15.55
CA GLY A 145 -13.58 13.44 -16.72
C GLY A 145 -12.42 12.46 -16.90
N GLU A 146 -11.73 12.55 -18.03
CA GLU A 146 -10.62 11.66 -18.38
C GLU A 146 -9.44 11.78 -17.42
N GLU A 147 -9.12 13.00 -17.00
CA GLU A 147 -8.04 13.26 -16.04
C GLU A 147 -8.27 12.57 -14.70
N ALA A 148 -9.49 12.68 -14.16
CA ALA A 148 -9.86 11.98 -12.92
C ALA A 148 -9.78 10.45 -13.09
N ARG A 149 -10.17 9.90 -14.24
CA ARG A 149 -10.02 8.47 -14.52
C ARG A 149 -8.56 8.04 -14.64
N ARG A 150 -7.69 8.91 -15.19
CA ARG A 150 -6.24 8.66 -15.24
C ARG A 150 -5.65 8.64 -13.82
N HIS A 151 -6.05 9.58 -12.96
CA HIS A 151 -5.65 9.59 -11.55
C HIS A 151 -6.04 8.30 -10.80
N VAL A 152 -7.21 7.72 -11.09
CA VAL A 152 -7.59 6.41 -10.52
C VAL A 152 -6.59 5.31 -10.85
N HIS A 153 -6.01 5.30 -12.03
CA HIS A 153 -4.98 4.32 -12.38
C HIS A 153 -3.67 4.55 -11.60
N THR A 154 -3.32 5.79 -11.29
CA THR A 154 -2.22 6.11 -10.37
C THR A 154 -2.51 5.58 -8.95
N LEU A 155 -3.72 5.78 -8.44
CA LEU A 155 -4.13 5.22 -7.15
C LEU A 155 -4.02 3.68 -7.14
N ARG A 156 -4.50 3.00 -8.19
CA ARG A 156 -4.37 1.53 -8.29
C ARG A 156 -2.95 1.03 -8.28
N HIS A 157 -2.01 1.81 -8.77
CA HIS A 157 -0.58 1.51 -8.71
C HIS A 157 0.00 1.72 -7.29
N GLN A 158 -0.52 2.69 -6.55
CA GLN A 158 0.00 3.08 -5.22
C GLN A 158 -0.47 2.15 -4.09
N TYR A 159 -1.68 1.57 -4.21
CA TYR A 159 -2.25 0.70 -3.19
C TYR A 159 -1.90 -0.77 -3.44
N ALA A 160 -1.59 -1.52 -2.38
CA ALA A 160 -1.25 -2.94 -2.47
C ALA A 160 -2.42 -3.80 -2.96
N ALA A 161 -3.66 -3.43 -2.61
CA ALA A 161 -4.85 -4.11 -3.08
C ALA A 161 -5.95 -3.16 -3.54
N ILE A 162 -6.81 -3.66 -4.44
CA ILE A 162 -8.07 -3.04 -4.85
C ILE A 162 -9.24 -3.93 -4.44
N MET A 163 -10.24 -3.36 -3.76
CA MET A 163 -11.43 -4.10 -3.33
C MET A 163 -12.66 -3.62 -4.06
N ALA A 164 -13.47 -4.57 -4.54
CA ALA A 164 -14.75 -4.28 -5.18
C ALA A 164 -15.82 -5.28 -4.76
N GLY A 165 -17.08 -4.86 -4.76
CA GLY A 165 -18.22 -5.77 -4.57
C GLY A 165 -18.57 -6.52 -5.86
N ILE A 166 -19.15 -7.71 -5.72
CA ILE A 166 -19.57 -8.53 -6.86
C ILE A 166 -20.54 -7.80 -7.80
N GLY A 167 -21.33 -6.88 -7.29
CA GLY A 167 -22.25 -6.08 -8.13
C GLY A 167 -21.52 -5.30 -9.21
N THR A 168 -20.35 -4.71 -8.89
CA THR A 168 -19.51 -4.00 -9.84
C THR A 168 -18.95 -4.95 -10.91
N VAL A 169 -18.53 -6.15 -10.49
CA VAL A 169 -17.99 -7.16 -11.43
C VAL A 169 -19.06 -7.64 -12.41
N LEU A 170 -20.28 -7.90 -11.92
CA LEU A 170 -21.39 -8.35 -12.75
C LEU A 170 -21.89 -7.28 -13.72
N ALA A 171 -21.80 -6.00 -13.34
CA ALA A 171 -22.28 -4.89 -14.16
C ALA A 171 -21.28 -4.48 -15.25
N ASP A 172 -19.98 -4.44 -14.92
CA ASP A 172 -18.95 -3.81 -15.75
C ASP A 172 -17.91 -4.78 -16.29
N ASP A 173 -17.82 -6.00 -15.78
CA ASP A 173 -16.74 -6.99 -16.03
C ASP A 173 -15.35 -6.33 -16.09
N PRO A 174 -14.95 -5.60 -15.03
CA PRO A 174 -13.76 -4.78 -15.06
C PRO A 174 -12.48 -5.62 -14.90
N MET A 175 -11.34 -5.08 -15.33
CA MET A 175 -10.01 -5.66 -15.09
C MET A 175 -9.46 -5.30 -13.71
N LEU A 176 -9.83 -4.15 -13.14
CA LEU A 176 -9.30 -3.59 -11.90
C LEU A 176 -7.77 -3.50 -11.84
N ASN A 177 -7.15 -3.20 -12.94
CA ASN A 177 -5.70 -3.06 -13.10
C ASN A 177 -5.25 -1.60 -13.23
N ALA A 178 -3.94 -1.32 -13.08
CA ALA A 178 -3.40 0.04 -13.02
C ALA A 178 -3.39 0.76 -14.37
N ARG A 179 -3.05 0.11 -15.49
CA ARG A 179 -2.97 0.68 -16.86
C ARG A 179 -2.12 1.95 -16.98
N ILE A 180 -1.00 1.99 -16.30
CA ILE A 180 0.03 3.03 -16.44
C ILE A 180 1.34 2.39 -16.87
N GLU A 181 2.16 3.14 -17.57
CA GLU A 181 3.48 2.69 -18.01
C GLU A 181 4.35 2.36 -16.79
N HIS A 182 4.97 1.19 -16.77
CA HIS A 182 5.76 0.67 -15.64
C HIS A 182 5.00 0.58 -14.30
N GLY A 183 3.66 0.57 -14.33
CA GLY A 183 2.84 0.43 -13.13
C GLY A 183 2.74 -1.01 -12.63
N ASN A 184 2.57 -1.16 -11.32
CA ASN A 184 2.24 -2.45 -10.70
C ASN A 184 0.71 -2.57 -10.59
N ASP A 185 0.19 -3.74 -10.90
CA ASP A 185 -1.21 -4.06 -10.67
C ASP A 185 -1.45 -4.41 -9.19
N PRO A 186 -2.51 -3.89 -8.56
CA PRO A 186 -2.87 -4.25 -7.20
C PRO A 186 -3.43 -5.68 -7.12
N ILE A 187 -3.33 -6.31 -5.96
CA ILE A 187 -4.06 -7.53 -5.65
C ILE A 187 -5.55 -7.23 -5.70
N ARG A 188 -6.31 -8.00 -6.47
CA ARG A 188 -7.76 -7.80 -6.59
C ARG A 188 -8.50 -8.57 -5.50
N VAL A 189 -9.38 -7.88 -4.77
CA VAL A 189 -10.21 -8.45 -3.70
C VAL A 189 -11.68 -8.25 -4.07
N ILE A 190 -12.41 -9.34 -4.29
CA ILE A 190 -13.82 -9.30 -4.66
C ILE A 190 -14.67 -9.82 -3.50
N CYS A 191 -15.53 -8.95 -2.96
CA CYS A 191 -16.52 -9.33 -1.96
C CYS A 191 -17.72 -9.97 -2.67
N ASP A 192 -17.81 -11.30 -2.61
CA ASP A 192 -18.86 -12.11 -3.28
C ASP A 192 -19.41 -13.16 -2.34
N SER A 193 -20.35 -12.76 -1.51
CA SER A 193 -20.95 -13.62 -0.47
C SER A 193 -21.41 -14.99 -0.97
N ASN A 194 -22.00 -15.04 -2.17
CA ASN A 194 -22.65 -16.23 -2.72
C ASN A 194 -21.93 -16.83 -3.95
N LEU A 195 -20.67 -16.46 -4.22
CA LEU A 195 -19.89 -16.90 -5.38
C LEU A 195 -20.62 -16.74 -6.72
N ARG A 196 -21.24 -15.57 -6.93
CA ARG A 196 -21.94 -15.22 -8.18
C ARG A 196 -21.02 -14.90 -9.34
N ILE A 197 -19.71 -14.70 -9.07
CA ILE A 197 -18.73 -14.40 -10.09
C ILE A 197 -18.67 -15.50 -11.16
N SER A 198 -18.66 -15.09 -12.42
CA SER A 198 -18.50 -16.02 -13.55
C SER A 198 -17.03 -16.45 -13.69
N GLU A 199 -16.81 -17.73 -14.00
CA GLU A 199 -15.50 -18.27 -14.39
C GLU A 199 -14.97 -17.63 -15.70
N GLU A 200 -15.88 -17.03 -16.48
CA GLU A 200 -15.59 -16.34 -17.73
C GLU A 200 -15.38 -14.82 -17.55
N SER A 201 -15.50 -14.30 -16.33
CA SER A 201 -15.21 -12.88 -16.06
C SER A 201 -13.74 -12.55 -16.31
N ASN A 202 -13.44 -11.33 -16.73
CA ASN A 202 -12.08 -10.85 -16.95
C ASN A 202 -11.17 -11.02 -15.71
N ILE A 203 -11.74 -10.80 -14.53
CA ILE A 203 -11.02 -10.96 -13.25
C ILE A 203 -10.57 -12.42 -13.06
N VAL A 204 -11.46 -13.39 -13.30
CA VAL A 204 -11.13 -14.82 -13.12
C VAL A 204 -10.19 -15.31 -14.21
N LYS A 205 -10.42 -14.94 -15.46
CA LYS A 205 -9.53 -15.32 -16.60
C LYS A 205 -8.07 -14.90 -16.40
N THR A 206 -7.87 -13.78 -15.75
CA THR A 206 -6.53 -13.19 -15.53
C THR A 206 -6.00 -13.41 -14.10
N ALA A 207 -6.63 -14.30 -13.32
CA ALA A 207 -6.26 -14.48 -11.91
C ALA A 207 -4.86 -15.07 -11.69
N ARG A 208 -4.29 -15.73 -12.70
CA ARG A 208 -2.91 -16.24 -12.67
C ARG A 208 -1.87 -15.16 -12.97
N GLU A 209 -2.26 -14.08 -13.63
CA GLU A 209 -1.40 -12.95 -13.99
C GLU A 209 -1.46 -11.85 -12.93
N ILE A 210 -2.67 -11.53 -12.48
CA ILE A 210 -2.93 -10.53 -11.43
C ILE A 210 -3.55 -11.25 -10.23
N PRO A 211 -2.86 -11.33 -9.08
CA PRO A 211 -3.36 -12.02 -7.90
C PRO A 211 -4.79 -11.61 -7.55
N THR A 212 -5.64 -12.60 -7.33
CA THR A 212 -7.08 -12.36 -7.11
C THR A 212 -7.57 -13.15 -5.91
N ILE A 213 -8.23 -12.46 -4.99
CA ILE A 213 -8.85 -12.99 -3.78
C ILE A 213 -10.36 -12.82 -3.92
N ILE A 214 -11.13 -13.88 -3.63
CA ILE A 214 -12.59 -13.81 -3.57
C ILE A 214 -13.00 -14.08 -2.12
N ALA A 215 -13.54 -13.06 -1.47
CA ALA A 215 -14.06 -13.14 -0.11
C ALA A 215 -15.51 -13.63 -0.17
N THR A 216 -15.84 -14.69 0.58
CA THR A 216 -17.15 -15.35 0.50
C THR A 216 -17.57 -16.02 1.81
N ILE A 217 -18.88 -16.17 1.99
CA ILE A 217 -19.51 -17.01 3.03
C ILE A 217 -20.06 -18.33 2.45
N SER A 218 -20.05 -18.47 1.12
CA SER A 218 -20.60 -19.65 0.42
C SER A 218 -19.82 -20.92 0.72
N GLU A 219 -20.51 -22.03 0.94
CA GLU A 219 -19.96 -23.37 1.15
C GLU A 219 -19.96 -24.23 -0.13
N ASP A 220 -20.22 -23.65 -1.30
CA ASP A 220 -20.22 -24.36 -2.59
C ASP A 220 -18.80 -24.80 -2.97
N GLN A 221 -18.44 -26.03 -2.58
CA GLN A 221 -17.13 -26.61 -2.78
C GLN A 221 -16.81 -26.81 -4.27
N GLU A 222 -17.81 -27.09 -5.12
CA GLU A 222 -17.62 -27.27 -6.56
C GLU A 222 -17.19 -25.92 -7.19
N LYS A 223 -17.92 -24.86 -6.86
CA LYS A 223 -17.59 -23.52 -7.37
C LYS A 223 -16.26 -23.02 -6.86
N ILE A 224 -15.96 -23.25 -5.56
CA ILE A 224 -14.68 -22.92 -4.95
C ILE A 224 -13.54 -23.61 -5.72
N ALA A 225 -13.60 -24.93 -5.91
CA ALA A 225 -12.57 -25.68 -6.60
C ALA A 225 -12.34 -25.18 -8.04
N LYS A 226 -13.39 -24.82 -8.77
CA LYS A 226 -13.28 -24.25 -10.12
C LYS A 226 -12.54 -22.89 -10.11
N LEU A 227 -12.87 -22.01 -9.17
CA LEU A 227 -12.22 -20.71 -9.06
C LEU A 227 -10.75 -20.82 -8.66
N GLU A 228 -10.43 -21.75 -7.73
CA GLU A 228 -9.05 -22.03 -7.34
C GLU A 228 -8.23 -22.62 -8.49
N GLN A 229 -8.81 -23.50 -9.31
CA GLN A 229 -8.18 -24.02 -10.53
C GLN A 229 -7.85 -22.91 -11.54
N LYS A 230 -8.64 -21.83 -11.58
CA LYS A 230 -8.38 -20.66 -12.41
C LYS A 230 -7.29 -19.73 -11.81
N GLY A 231 -6.87 -19.96 -10.57
CA GLY A 231 -5.83 -19.16 -9.89
C GLY A 231 -6.36 -18.16 -8.87
N CYS A 232 -7.65 -18.15 -8.59
CA CYS A 232 -8.22 -17.33 -7.52
C CYS A 232 -7.90 -17.94 -6.15
N LYS A 233 -7.64 -17.09 -5.16
CA LYS A 233 -7.58 -17.48 -3.75
C LYS A 233 -8.94 -17.23 -3.09
N ILE A 234 -9.46 -18.22 -2.39
CA ILE A 234 -10.72 -18.07 -1.64
C ILE A 234 -10.44 -17.67 -0.20
N LEU A 235 -11.14 -16.63 0.27
CA LEU A 235 -11.03 -16.11 1.62
C LEU A 235 -12.41 -16.24 2.29
N LYS A 236 -12.50 -17.14 3.27
CA LYS A 236 -13.72 -17.35 4.03
C LYS A 236 -13.83 -16.33 5.16
N THR A 237 -15.03 -15.79 5.33
CA THR A 237 -15.36 -14.90 6.44
C THR A 237 -16.63 -15.39 7.15
N SER A 238 -16.90 -14.83 8.32
CA SER A 238 -18.21 -14.93 8.93
C SER A 238 -19.26 -14.15 8.11
N GLU A 239 -20.51 -14.47 8.35
CA GLU A 239 -21.67 -13.77 7.80
C GLU A 239 -22.04 -12.58 8.67
N GLN A 240 -22.31 -11.46 8.04
CA GLN A 240 -22.98 -10.32 8.66
C GLN A 240 -24.09 -9.84 7.72
N ASP A 241 -25.32 -9.89 8.18
CA ASP A 241 -26.52 -9.47 7.41
C ASP A 241 -26.60 -10.07 6.00
N GLY A 242 -26.31 -11.37 5.87
CA GLY A 242 -26.31 -12.11 4.59
C GLY A 242 -25.12 -11.81 3.68
N THR A 243 -24.12 -11.08 4.18
CA THR A 243 -22.93 -10.69 3.41
C THR A 243 -21.63 -11.05 4.12
N VAL A 244 -20.51 -10.99 3.39
CA VAL A 244 -19.17 -11.12 3.97
C VAL A 244 -18.92 -10.01 4.99
N THR A 245 -18.29 -10.35 6.11
CA THR A 245 -17.87 -9.38 7.12
C THR A 245 -16.62 -8.65 6.65
N VAL A 246 -16.77 -7.41 6.14
CA VAL A 246 -15.67 -6.64 5.54
C VAL A 246 -14.52 -6.41 6.52
N LYS A 247 -14.81 -6.19 7.81
CA LYS A 247 -13.80 -6.06 8.86
C LYS A 247 -12.90 -7.29 8.96
N GLU A 248 -13.47 -8.50 8.82
CA GLU A 248 -12.68 -9.74 8.79
C GLU A 248 -11.87 -9.86 7.51
N VAL A 249 -12.40 -9.44 6.35
CA VAL A 249 -11.64 -9.37 5.11
C VAL A 249 -10.40 -8.52 5.31
N LEU A 250 -10.54 -7.29 5.81
CA LEU A 250 -9.42 -6.39 6.07
C LEU A 250 -8.39 -7.01 7.05
N LYS A 251 -8.86 -7.63 8.14
CA LYS A 251 -7.95 -8.29 9.10
C LYS A 251 -7.20 -9.47 8.46
N GLN A 252 -7.85 -10.25 7.62
CA GLN A 252 -7.19 -11.35 6.91
C GLN A 252 -6.21 -10.84 5.85
N LEU A 253 -6.49 -9.70 5.19
CA LEU A 253 -5.55 -9.05 4.29
C LEU A 253 -4.31 -8.54 5.03
N SER A 254 -4.49 -7.97 6.23
CA SER A 254 -3.36 -7.60 7.11
C SER A 254 -2.48 -8.80 7.45
N ASN A 255 -3.07 -9.94 7.79
CA ASN A 255 -2.32 -11.18 8.04
C ASN A 255 -1.56 -11.72 6.82
N MET A 256 -1.89 -11.23 5.62
CA MET A 256 -1.17 -11.50 4.36
C MET A 256 -0.14 -10.42 4.01
N GLU A 257 0.19 -9.54 4.96
CA GLU A 257 1.12 -8.41 4.77
C GLU A 257 0.64 -7.41 3.70
N ILE A 258 -0.68 -7.28 3.48
CA ILE A 258 -1.28 -6.26 2.62
C ILE A 258 -1.55 -5.03 3.49
N ASP A 259 -0.82 -3.96 3.24
CA ASP A 259 -0.80 -2.73 4.05
C ASP A 259 -1.86 -1.71 3.65
N SER A 260 -2.38 -1.79 2.43
CA SER A 260 -3.27 -0.78 1.89
C SER A 260 -4.32 -1.35 0.92
N VAL A 261 -5.53 -0.79 0.97
CA VAL A 261 -6.67 -1.21 0.15
C VAL A 261 -7.37 0.01 -0.45
N LEU A 262 -7.41 0.09 -1.78
CA LEU A 262 -8.25 1.02 -2.50
C LEU A 262 -9.62 0.37 -2.73
N VAL A 263 -10.68 0.91 -2.15
CA VAL A 263 -12.04 0.40 -2.37
C VAL A 263 -12.69 1.15 -3.52
N GLU A 264 -12.96 0.44 -4.60
CA GLU A 264 -13.72 0.90 -5.76
C GLU A 264 -15.02 0.11 -5.85
N GLY A 265 -15.88 0.27 -4.87
CA GLY A 265 -17.10 -0.51 -4.75
C GLY A 265 -18.36 0.23 -5.16
N GLY A 266 -19.45 -0.50 -5.28
CA GLY A 266 -20.80 0.04 -5.30
C GLY A 266 -21.26 0.46 -3.89
N GLY A 267 -22.43 1.11 -3.79
CA GLY A 267 -22.96 1.66 -2.55
C GLY A 267 -22.99 0.68 -1.37
N ILE A 268 -23.34 -0.60 -1.61
CA ILE A 268 -23.44 -1.63 -0.56
C ILE A 268 -22.07 -1.88 0.11
N LEU A 269 -20.98 -2.00 -0.67
CA LEU A 269 -19.66 -2.20 -0.09
C LEU A 269 -19.19 -0.94 0.66
N ASN A 270 -19.46 0.24 0.13
CA ASN A 270 -19.10 1.50 0.79
C ASN A 270 -19.86 1.66 2.12
N GLU A 271 -21.13 1.30 2.17
CA GLU A 271 -21.95 1.30 3.41
C GLU A 271 -21.37 0.38 4.49
N SER A 272 -20.82 -0.77 4.09
CA SER A 272 -20.20 -1.72 5.03
C SER A 272 -18.88 -1.23 5.66
N LEU A 273 -18.33 -0.12 5.18
CA LEU A 273 -17.05 0.46 5.62
C LEU A 273 -17.21 1.74 6.44
N ILE A 274 -18.39 2.35 6.46
CA ILE A 274 -18.75 3.55 7.20
C ILE A 274 -19.48 3.18 8.49
#